data_941484a8131ccd62feac1340125ce7a9
#
_entry.id   941484a8131ccd62feac1340125ce7a9
#
_cell.length_a   1.000
_cell.length_b   1.000
_cell.length_c   1.000
_cell.angle_alpha   90.00
_cell.angle_beta   90.00
_cell.angle_gamma   90.00
#
_symmetry.space_group_name_H-M   'P 1'
#
loop_
_entity.id
_entity.type
_entity.pdbx_description
1 polymer ?
#
loop_
_entity_poly.entity_id
_entity_poly.type
_entity_poly.pdbx_seq_one_letter_code
_entity_poly.pdbx_strand_id
1 'polypeptide(L)'
;MTLTLSPQAQAALDRRGGLFPDLPPDVVELVLPWPTSANAYWRSFVPKGWKRPVVHVSDEGKAFQREVQRIVRAKRVGKLLGPLLLEATLHPPDRRGHDLDNRLKPMMDALKLAGVFVDDVQIREIHAKFGPVVADGRAVVKLMTLGV
;
A
#
# COMPACT_ATOMS: atom_id res chain seq x y z
N MET A 1 -7.03 -17.83 -11.68
CA MET A 1 -7.61 -16.47 -11.77
C MET A 1 -6.57 -15.56 -12.44
N THR A 2 -6.93 -14.97 -13.55
CA THR A 2 -6.02 -14.08 -14.27
C THR A 2 -6.08 -12.68 -13.66
N LEU A 3 -4.95 -12.15 -13.21
CA LEU A 3 -4.85 -10.78 -12.74
C LEU A 3 -4.93 -9.84 -13.94
N THR A 4 -5.90 -8.92 -13.92
CA THR A 4 -6.00 -7.87 -14.93
C THR A 4 -5.22 -6.65 -14.46
N LEU A 5 -4.22 -6.27 -15.22
CA LEU A 5 -3.40 -5.10 -14.95
C LEU A 5 -3.97 -3.88 -15.68
N SER A 6 -3.73 -2.71 -15.12
CA SER A 6 -4.00 -1.46 -15.84
C SER A 6 -3.05 -1.32 -17.03
N PRO A 7 -3.40 -0.49 -18.04
CA PRO A 7 -2.49 -0.22 -19.16
C PRO A 7 -1.14 0.34 -18.69
N GLN A 8 -1.13 1.17 -17.65
CA GLN A 8 0.10 1.74 -17.09
C GLN A 8 0.97 0.66 -16.42
N ALA A 9 0.36 -0.25 -15.67
CA ALA A 9 1.08 -1.35 -15.05
C ALA A 9 1.63 -2.32 -16.10
N GLN A 10 0.85 -2.60 -17.15
CA GLN A 10 1.32 -3.43 -18.25
C GLN A 10 2.49 -2.76 -18.97
N ALA A 11 2.40 -1.46 -19.24
CA ALA A 11 3.50 -0.71 -19.86
C ALA A 11 4.77 -0.72 -18.98
N ALA A 12 4.62 -0.67 -17.66
CA ALA A 12 5.75 -0.77 -16.75
C ALA A 12 6.40 -2.15 -16.80
N LEU A 13 5.61 -3.22 -16.90
CA LEU A 13 6.13 -4.57 -17.09
C LEU A 13 6.85 -4.73 -18.42
N ASP A 14 6.29 -4.14 -19.47
CA ASP A 14 6.89 -4.22 -20.82
C ASP A 14 8.25 -3.51 -20.88
N ARG A 15 8.49 -2.53 -19.99
CA ARG A 15 9.80 -1.88 -19.85
C ARG A 15 10.77 -2.65 -18.97
N ARG A 16 10.37 -3.79 -18.42
CA ARG A 16 11.28 -4.60 -17.58
C ARG A 16 12.51 -4.99 -18.38
N GLY A 17 13.66 -4.57 -17.87
CA GLY A 17 14.92 -5.13 -18.27
C GLY A 17 15.45 -5.96 -17.11
N GLY A 18 16.30 -6.91 -17.36
CA GLY A 18 16.93 -7.67 -16.30
C GLY A 18 17.58 -8.93 -16.80
N LEU A 19 18.24 -9.64 -15.89
CA LEU A 19 18.98 -10.85 -16.20
C LEU A 19 18.07 -11.97 -16.72
N PHE A 20 16.78 -11.94 -16.33
CA PHE A 20 15.79 -12.96 -16.72
C PHE A 20 14.49 -12.28 -17.18
N PRO A 21 14.51 -11.61 -18.38
CA PRO A 21 13.35 -10.89 -18.87
C PRO A 21 12.13 -11.76 -19.15
N ASP A 22 12.33 -13.04 -19.36
CA ASP A 22 11.26 -13.98 -19.69
C ASP A 22 10.55 -14.56 -18.45
N LEU A 23 11.07 -14.29 -17.23
CA LEU A 23 10.40 -14.73 -16.03
C LEU A 23 9.19 -13.84 -15.74
N PRO A 24 8.02 -14.44 -15.42
CA PRO A 24 6.87 -13.67 -15.03
C PRO A 24 7.16 -12.88 -13.75
N PRO A 25 6.63 -11.67 -13.60
CA PRO A 25 6.80 -10.91 -12.38
C PRO A 25 6.05 -11.56 -11.22
N ASP A 26 6.58 -11.43 -10.02
CA ASP A 26 5.80 -11.71 -8.84
C ASP A 26 4.74 -10.63 -8.69
N VAL A 27 3.49 -11.04 -8.63
CA VAL A 27 2.33 -10.15 -8.51
C VAL A 27 1.53 -10.55 -7.30
N VAL A 28 1.22 -9.56 -6.45
CA VAL A 28 0.36 -9.71 -5.28
C VAL A 28 -0.82 -8.77 -5.43
N GLU A 29 -2.03 -9.29 -5.25
CA GLU A 29 -3.24 -8.48 -5.17
C GLU A 29 -3.88 -8.64 -3.80
N LEU A 30 -4.21 -7.50 -3.17
CA LEU A 30 -4.81 -7.44 -1.85
C LEU A 30 -6.00 -6.49 -1.87
N VAL A 31 -7.06 -6.87 -1.17
CA VAL A 31 -8.18 -5.97 -0.87
C VAL A 31 -8.08 -5.60 0.60
N LEU A 32 -7.84 -4.33 0.85
CA LEU A 32 -7.62 -3.76 2.18
C LEU A 32 -8.84 -2.92 2.60
N PRO A 33 -9.05 -2.70 3.90
CA PRO A 33 -10.01 -1.71 4.34
C PRO A 33 -9.62 -0.31 3.88
N TRP A 34 -10.54 0.64 3.99
CA TRP A 34 -10.26 2.04 3.69
C TRP A 34 -9.08 2.53 4.54
N PRO A 35 -8.00 3.01 3.92
CA PRO A 35 -6.82 3.41 4.67
C PRO A 35 -7.10 4.62 5.57
N THR A 36 -6.53 4.61 6.75
CA THR A 36 -6.51 5.78 7.63
C THR A 36 -5.78 6.93 6.93
N SER A 37 -6.27 8.15 7.07
CA SER A 37 -5.55 9.31 6.52
C SER A 37 -4.23 9.54 7.26
N ALA A 38 -3.25 10.15 6.59
CA ALA A 38 -1.97 10.49 7.22
C ALA A 38 -2.18 11.33 8.50
N ASN A 39 -3.12 12.25 8.49
CA ASN A 39 -3.43 13.10 9.64
C ASN A 39 -4.00 12.32 10.84
N ALA A 40 -4.73 11.25 10.59
CA ALA A 40 -5.29 10.40 11.65
C ALA A 40 -4.37 9.24 12.02
N TYR A 41 -3.41 8.92 11.18
CA TYR A 41 -2.49 7.79 11.37
C TYR A 41 -1.41 8.10 12.40
N TRP A 42 -0.81 9.29 12.34
CA TRP A 42 0.21 9.71 13.30
C TRP A 42 -0.35 10.66 14.34
N ARG A 43 0.12 10.51 15.57
CA ARG A 43 -0.15 11.41 16.68
C ARG A 43 1.18 11.88 17.25
N SER A 44 1.21 13.13 17.71
CA SER A 44 2.36 13.63 18.43
C SER A 44 1.95 14.08 19.84
N PHE A 45 2.84 13.90 20.79
CA PHE A 45 2.68 14.37 22.15
C PHE A 45 4.04 14.72 22.72
N VAL A 46 4.04 15.60 23.73
CA VAL A 46 5.26 15.94 24.45
C VAL A 46 5.22 15.19 25.78
N PRO A 47 6.07 14.15 25.96
CA PRO A 47 6.12 13.45 27.23
C PRO A 47 6.49 14.38 28.38
N LYS A 48 6.03 14.08 29.60
CA LYS A 48 6.34 14.86 30.78
C LYS A 48 7.87 14.96 30.97
N GLY A 49 8.37 16.20 31.08
CA GLY A 49 9.79 16.49 31.23
C GLY A 49 10.58 16.57 29.93
N TRP A 50 9.95 16.31 28.78
CA TRP A 50 10.59 16.41 27.48
C TRP A 50 10.34 17.77 26.85
N LYS A 51 11.28 18.24 26.02
CA LYS A 51 11.14 19.52 25.28
C LYS A 51 10.67 19.35 23.85
N ARG A 52 10.70 18.10 23.31
CA ARG A 52 10.36 17.82 21.92
C ARG A 52 9.19 16.84 21.86
N PRO A 53 8.34 16.98 20.83
CA PRO A 53 7.26 16.02 20.64
C PRO A 53 7.81 14.66 20.18
N VAL A 54 7.11 13.62 20.59
CA VAL A 54 7.30 12.25 20.10
C VAL A 54 6.13 11.94 19.16
N VAL A 55 6.43 11.40 17.99
CA VAL A 55 5.43 10.98 17.01
C VAL A 55 5.24 9.46 17.13
N HIS A 56 3.99 9.04 17.19
CA HIS A 56 3.64 7.61 17.24
C HIS A 56 2.40 7.34 16.39
N VAL A 57 2.20 6.07 16.06
CA VAL A 57 1.00 5.64 15.33
C VAL A 57 -0.21 5.68 16.27
N SER A 58 -1.30 6.29 15.82
CA SER A 58 -2.56 6.37 16.59
C SER A 58 -3.20 5.00 16.78
N ASP A 59 -4.15 4.89 17.71
CA ASP A 59 -4.93 3.66 17.90
C ASP A 59 -5.66 3.26 16.62
N GLU A 60 -6.21 4.23 15.89
CA GLU A 60 -6.85 4.02 14.60
C GLU A 60 -5.86 3.47 13.57
N GLY A 61 -4.67 4.04 13.50
CA GLY A 61 -3.59 3.58 12.63
C GLY A 61 -3.14 2.16 12.98
N LYS A 62 -3.01 1.86 14.27
CA LYS A 62 -2.66 0.50 14.74
C LYS A 62 -3.74 -0.52 14.40
N ALA A 63 -5.02 -0.14 14.49
CA ALA A 63 -6.13 -1.01 14.08
C ALA A 63 -6.06 -1.32 12.58
N PHE A 64 -5.78 -0.32 11.75
CA PHE A 64 -5.56 -0.51 10.33
C PHE A 64 -4.39 -1.45 10.04
N GLN A 65 -3.25 -1.23 10.71
CA GLN A 65 -2.07 -2.11 10.59
C GLN A 65 -2.40 -3.57 10.93
N ARG A 66 -3.12 -3.81 12.04
CA ARG A 66 -3.50 -5.17 12.44
C ARG A 66 -4.37 -5.86 11.41
N GLU A 67 -5.33 -5.12 10.82
CA GLU A 67 -6.21 -5.68 9.81
C GLU A 67 -5.45 -6.02 8.52
N VAL A 68 -4.53 -5.15 8.09
CA VAL A 68 -3.66 -5.44 6.94
C VAL A 68 -2.80 -6.67 7.21
N GLN A 69 -2.21 -6.78 8.40
CA GLN A 69 -1.42 -7.96 8.78
C GLN A 69 -2.25 -9.23 8.73
N ARG A 70 -3.50 -9.18 9.21
CA ARG A 70 -4.41 -10.33 9.17
C ARG A 70 -4.68 -10.76 7.74
N ILE A 71 -4.95 -9.83 6.85
CA ILE A 71 -5.23 -10.10 5.42
C ILE A 71 -4.00 -10.70 4.74
N VAL A 72 -2.82 -10.13 4.97
CA VAL A 72 -1.57 -10.61 4.39
C VAL A 72 -1.26 -12.05 4.83
N ARG A 73 -1.46 -12.35 6.12
CA ARG A 73 -1.28 -13.70 6.65
C ARG A 73 -2.27 -14.68 6.05
N ALA A 74 -3.55 -14.29 5.96
CA ALA A 74 -4.60 -15.16 5.41
C ALA A 74 -4.33 -15.53 3.95
N LYS A 75 -3.77 -14.61 3.19
CA LYS A 75 -3.40 -14.84 1.79
C LYS A 75 -2.02 -15.49 1.61
N ARG A 76 -1.29 -15.69 2.68
CA ARG A 76 0.06 -16.27 2.66
C ARG A 76 1.00 -15.56 1.68
N VAL A 77 0.95 -14.24 1.69
CA VAL A 77 1.79 -13.41 0.82
C VAL A 77 3.24 -13.52 1.26
N GLY A 78 4.11 -13.91 0.32
CA GLY A 78 5.55 -13.88 0.54
C GLY A 78 6.12 -12.47 0.35
N LYS A 79 7.32 -12.26 0.90
CA LYS A 79 7.99 -10.96 0.81
C LYS A 79 8.51 -10.73 -0.61
N LEU A 80 8.13 -9.61 -1.21
CA LEU A 80 8.63 -9.20 -2.52
C LEU A 80 9.98 -8.49 -2.37
N LEU A 81 10.94 -8.88 -3.22
CA LEU A 81 12.28 -8.32 -3.21
C LEU A 81 12.52 -7.53 -4.50
N GLY A 82 13.44 -6.58 -4.44
CA GLY A 82 13.80 -5.75 -5.58
C GLY A 82 12.80 -4.63 -5.88
N PRO A 83 12.98 -3.93 -7.02
CA PRO A 83 12.11 -2.80 -7.38
C PRO A 83 10.67 -3.22 -7.60
N LEU A 84 9.73 -2.40 -7.12
CA LEU A 84 8.30 -2.69 -7.17
C LEU A 84 7.52 -1.57 -7.84
N LEU A 85 6.45 -1.97 -8.53
CA LEU A 85 5.37 -1.08 -8.92
C LEU A 85 4.19 -1.34 -7.98
N LEU A 86 3.60 -0.25 -7.49
CA LEU A 86 2.38 -0.29 -6.70
C LEU A 86 1.24 0.34 -7.51
N GLU A 87 0.16 -0.40 -7.68
CA GLU A 87 -1.07 0.10 -8.27
C GLU A 87 -2.17 0.05 -7.23
N ALA A 88 -2.82 1.17 -6.99
CA ALA A 88 -3.87 1.25 -5.97
C ALA A 88 -5.14 1.89 -6.54
N THR A 89 -6.27 1.25 -6.29
CA THR A 89 -7.58 1.84 -6.53
C THR A 89 -8.26 2.00 -5.17
N LEU A 90 -8.49 3.26 -4.79
CA LEU A 90 -9.12 3.59 -3.52
C LEU A 90 -10.61 3.86 -3.74
N HIS A 91 -11.44 3.04 -3.11
CA HIS A 91 -12.90 3.19 -3.15
C HIS A 91 -13.37 3.92 -1.90
N PRO A 92 -13.72 5.23 -2.00
CA PRO A 92 -14.14 5.98 -0.83
C PRO A 92 -15.44 5.41 -0.22
N PRO A 93 -15.65 5.57 1.09
CA PRO A 93 -16.87 5.13 1.75
C PRO A 93 -18.08 6.05 1.47
N ASP A 94 -17.82 7.24 0.96
CA ASP A 94 -18.83 8.26 0.69
C ASP A 94 -18.36 9.23 -0.38
N ARG A 95 -19.19 10.21 -0.72
CA ARG A 95 -18.92 11.20 -1.78
C ARG A 95 -18.24 12.48 -1.28
N ARG A 96 -17.83 12.51 -0.01
CA ARG A 96 -17.07 13.67 0.50
C ARG A 96 -15.71 13.74 -0.18
N GLY A 97 -15.10 14.94 -0.15
CA GLY A 97 -13.74 15.10 -0.66
C GLY A 97 -12.74 14.31 0.18
N HIS A 98 -11.89 13.55 -0.47
CA HIS A 98 -10.80 12.80 0.14
C HIS A 98 -9.51 13.10 -0.60
N ASP A 99 -8.40 13.21 0.11
CA ASP A 99 -7.08 13.40 -0.49
C ASP A 99 -6.45 12.04 -0.77
N LEU A 100 -6.14 11.81 -2.04
CA LEU A 100 -5.58 10.54 -2.50
C LEU A 100 -4.22 10.25 -1.84
N ASP A 101 -3.32 11.22 -1.83
CA ASP A 101 -1.97 11.08 -1.30
C ASP A 101 -1.97 10.82 0.21
N ASN A 102 -2.91 11.42 0.96
CA ASN A 102 -3.02 11.21 2.39
C ASN A 102 -3.37 9.77 2.79
N ARG A 103 -3.82 8.95 1.86
CA ARG A 103 -4.16 7.54 2.10
C ARG A 103 -3.04 6.59 1.72
N LEU A 104 -2.15 7.02 0.83
CA LEU A 104 -1.09 6.14 0.30
C LEU A 104 0.01 5.83 1.32
N LYS A 105 0.49 6.82 2.05
CA LYS A 105 1.60 6.61 2.99
C LYS A 105 1.24 5.67 4.14
N PRO A 106 0.11 5.84 4.83
CA PRO A 106 -0.32 4.88 5.85
C PRO A 106 -0.54 3.47 5.29
N MET A 107 -1.07 3.37 4.08
CA MET A 107 -1.28 2.09 3.42
C MET A 107 0.04 1.38 3.12
N MET A 108 1.02 2.09 2.55
CA MET A 108 2.34 1.54 2.27
C MET A 108 3.06 1.14 3.55
N ASP A 109 2.95 1.95 4.60
CA ASP A 109 3.54 1.66 5.90
C ASP A 109 2.96 0.37 6.51
N ALA A 110 1.65 0.19 6.44
CA ALA A 110 0.99 -1.02 6.91
C ALA A 110 1.41 -2.26 6.12
N LEU A 111 1.55 -2.15 4.79
CA LEU A 111 2.02 -3.25 3.93
C LEU A 111 3.47 -3.63 4.27
N LYS A 112 4.33 -2.66 4.50
CA LYS A 112 5.71 -2.88 4.92
C LYS A 112 5.76 -3.62 6.26
N LEU A 113 5.01 -3.16 7.24
CA LEU A 113 4.93 -3.81 8.56
C LEU A 113 4.37 -5.22 8.47
N ALA A 114 3.45 -5.47 7.55
CA ALA A 114 2.92 -6.80 7.31
C ALA A 114 3.90 -7.74 6.59
N GLY A 115 5.05 -7.23 6.15
CA GLY A 115 6.10 -8.02 5.52
C GLY A 115 5.93 -8.24 4.03
N VAL A 116 5.10 -7.46 3.34
CA VAL A 116 4.91 -7.59 1.89
C VAL A 116 6.16 -7.16 1.13
N PHE A 117 6.89 -6.18 1.63
CA PHE A 117 8.20 -5.77 1.13
C PHE A 117 9.08 -5.29 2.30
N VAL A 118 10.37 -5.06 2.03
CA VAL A 118 11.35 -4.75 3.07
C VAL A 118 11.39 -3.26 3.39
N ASP A 119 11.39 -2.41 2.35
CA ASP A 119 11.56 -0.97 2.51
C ASP A 119 10.82 -0.20 1.42
N ASP A 120 10.35 0.98 1.78
CA ASP A 120 9.64 1.91 0.88
C ASP A 120 10.47 2.26 -0.36
N VAL A 121 11.80 2.25 -0.26
CA VAL A 121 12.70 2.54 -1.38
C VAL A 121 12.55 1.55 -2.54
N GLN A 122 11.98 0.37 -2.30
CA GLN A 122 11.67 -0.59 -3.35
C GLN A 122 10.58 -0.08 -4.29
N ILE A 123 9.68 0.77 -3.82
CA ILE A 123 8.58 1.30 -4.62
C ILE A 123 9.12 2.34 -5.60
N ARG A 124 9.19 1.98 -6.88
CA ARG A 124 9.74 2.83 -7.95
C ARG A 124 8.68 3.47 -8.83
N GLU A 125 7.50 2.90 -8.88
CA GLU A 125 6.36 3.47 -9.59
C GLU A 125 5.12 3.30 -8.75
N ILE A 126 4.27 4.32 -8.75
CA ILE A 126 2.95 4.29 -8.10
C ILE A 126 1.91 4.78 -9.11
N HIS A 127 0.88 3.98 -9.32
CA HIS A 127 -0.31 4.36 -10.09
C HIS A 127 -1.50 4.26 -9.15
N ALA A 128 -2.00 5.41 -8.73
CA ALA A 128 -3.09 5.49 -7.77
C ALA A 128 -4.25 6.29 -8.32
N LYS A 129 -5.46 5.84 -8.05
CA LYS A 129 -6.68 6.53 -8.46
C LYS A 129 -7.81 6.25 -7.49
N PHE A 130 -8.83 7.11 -7.51
CA PHE A 130 -10.10 6.79 -6.86
C PHE A 130 -10.95 5.91 -7.79
N GLY A 131 -11.62 4.92 -7.21
CA GLY A 131 -12.67 4.16 -7.85
C GLY A 131 -14.05 4.61 -7.37
N PRO A 132 -15.12 3.93 -7.82
CA PRO A 132 -16.47 4.21 -7.34
C PRO A 132 -16.59 4.06 -5.82
N VAL A 133 -17.52 4.83 -5.23
CA VAL A 133 -17.85 4.72 -3.81
C VAL A 133 -18.32 3.31 -3.48
N VAL A 134 -17.80 2.78 -2.39
CA VAL A 134 -18.16 1.46 -1.84
C VAL A 134 -18.48 1.62 -0.37
N ALA A 135 -19.57 1.01 0.10
CA ALA A 135 -19.92 1.05 1.52
C ALA A 135 -18.71 0.63 2.38
N ASP A 136 -18.43 1.38 3.44
CA ASP A 136 -17.30 1.24 4.34
C ASP A 136 -15.93 1.53 3.70
N GLY A 137 -15.88 1.75 2.39
CA GLY A 137 -14.65 2.00 1.66
C GLY A 137 -13.75 0.77 1.54
N ARG A 138 -12.81 0.80 0.63
CA ARG A 138 -11.76 -0.21 0.51
C ARG A 138 -10.62 0.28 -0.39
N ALA A 139 -9.50 -0.41 -0.33
CA ALA A 139 -8.38 -0.20 -1.24
C ALA A 139 -8.04 -1.52 -1.94
N VAL A 140 -8.02 -1.52 -3.26
CA VAL A 140 -7.54 -2.65 -4.05
C VAL A 140 -6.12 -2.32 -4.47
N VAL A 141 -5.17 -3.14 -4.01
CA VAL A 141 -3.74 -2.89 -4.19
C VAL A 141 -3.12 -4.04 -4.96
N LYS A 142 -2.34 -3.71 -5.97
CA LYS A 142 -1.49 -4.65 -6.69
C LYS A 142 -0.05 -4.21 -6.55
N LEU A 143 0.80 -5.16 -6.21
CA LEU A 143 2.25 -4.97 -6.13
C LEU A 143 2.90 -5.95 -7.09
N MET A 144 3.87 -5.49 -7.85
CA MET A 144 4.57 -6.35 -8.79
C MET A 144 6.04 -6.01 -8.88
N THR A 145 6.87 -7.02 -9.07
CA THR A 145 8.30 -6.85 -9.25
C THR A 145 8.61 -6.34 -10.65
N LEU A 146 9.49 -5.34 -10.73
CA LEU A 146 9.87 -4.71 -12.00
C LEU A 146 11.12 -5.33 -12.64
N GLY A 147 11.78 -6.23 -11.93
CA GLY A 147 13.08 -6.73 -12.34
C GLY A 147 14.20 -5.76 -11.99
N VAL A 148 15.39 -6.09 -12.36
CA VAL A 148 16.60 -5.30 -12.04
C VAL A 148 16.84 -4.24 -13.11
#